data_bd82554245351993a652d7a497db59e2
#
_entry.id   bd82554245351993a652d7a497db59e2
#
_cell.length_a   1.000
_cell.length_b   1.000
_cell.length_c   1.000
_cell.angle_alpha   90.00
_cell.angle_beta   90.00
_cell.angle_gamma   90.00
#
_symmetry.space_group_name_H-M   'P 1'
#
loop_
_entity.id
_entity.type
_entity.pdbx_description
1 polymer ?
#
loop_
_entity_poly.entity_id
_entity_poly.type
_entity_poly.pdbx_seq_one_letter_code
_entity_poly.pdbx_strand_id
1 'polypeptide(L)'
;MKKLRGRLFLLCVVTVVSVILALPSFPGLFQSLPDGVKRILSHRGLSLGLDLQGGIHLVLEVEEERAVEIAVDRIRKAAEDLLKDKAIMVEGVRREGSKLIVITLQQEADGEKVRTLLDEAFPNFESQHPSGTRLVYELRSTEVERIKTSAINQALETLRNRIDEFGVAEPLIQRLGLNQIAIQLPGVKDPQRAKDLIQETALLEFKLLEESKAALDLPPQVEKGQEDTVRKSLEGKLPDGAEILFETAISEPDGRAYSIPYLVKKDAVLIGDVLQDARVTIGDFNEPIVSITFDSKGAREFDELTAANIGKRMAVVLDGKVYSAPVIRDRISGGRAIIEGTFSTAEANDLAVVLRAGALPAPLKTLQDLTVGPSLGQDSIEKGLRTTLIAGTLVLIFMIVYYRLSGLIANMAVFLNLICLLGALSGLNATLTLPGIAGIILTIGMGVDSNVLIFERIREELRQGRPVRLAVDSGYNKAFLTIVDSHVTTLITGLALFLFGTGPIKGFAVTLCLGIAINLFTALVGTKVVFDFLNRRKLDSLSI
;
A
#
# COMPACT_ATOMS: atom_id res chain seq x y z
N MET A 1 35.21 -33.49 -25.07
CA MET A 1 34.29 -32.78 -26.00
C MET A 1 32.88 -32.62 -25.44
N LYS A 2 32.26 -33.67 -24.90
CA LYS A 2 30.87 -33.58 -24.34
C LYS A 2 30.71 -32.51 -23.23
N LYS A 3 31.65 -32.43 -22.28
CA LYS A 3 31.58 -31.42 -21.17
C LYS A 3 31.66 -29.96 -21.67
N LEU A 4 32.48 -29.64 -22.65
CA LEU A 4 32.57 -28.29 -23.19
C LEU A 4 31.31 -27.89 -23.98
N ARG A 5 30.76 -28.80 -24.81
CA ARG A 5 29.52 -28.55 -25.56
C ARG A 5 28.34 -28.33 -24.60
N GLY A 6 28.26 -29.08 -23.48
CA GLY A 6 27.23 -28.89 -22.46
C GLY A 6 27.35 -27.54 -21.74
N ARG A 7 28.56 -27.12 -21.36
CA ARG A 7 28.78 -25.81 -20.73
C ARG A 7 28.48 -24.64 -21.68
N LEU A 8 28.88 -24.76 -22.95
CA LEU A 8 28.59 -23.76 -23.98
C LEU A 8 27.07 -23.64 -24.21
N PHE A 9 26.38 -24.77 -24.32
CA PHE A 9 24.93 -24.80 -24.48
C PHE A 9 24.23 -24.12 -23.30
N LEU A 10 24.62 -24.48 -22.06
CA LEU A 10 24.08 -23.85 -20.86
C LEU A 10 24.31 -22.34 -20.84
N LEU A 11 25.52 -21.89 -21.18
CA LEU A 11 25.86 -20.47 -21.25
C LEU A 11 24.98 -19.74 -22.26
N CYS A 12 24.85 -20.29 -23.48
CA CYS A 12 23.99 -19.71 -24.51
C CYS A 12 22.52 -19.64 -24.09
N VAL A 13 21.99 -20.70 -23.49
CA VAL A 13 20.59 -20.73 -23.02
C VAL A 13 20.37 -19.67 -21.94
N VAL A 14 21.23 -19.62 -20.92
CA VAL A 14 21.11 -18.63 -19.84
C VAL A 14 21.21 -17.21 -20.39
N THR A 15 22.17 -16.94 -21.28
CA THR A 15 22.32 -15.61 -21.92
C THR A 15 21.09 -15.22 -22.72
N VAL A 16 20.58 -16.11 -23.57
CA VAL A 16 19.39 -15.84 -24.39
C VAL A 16 18.16 -15.59 -23.52
N VAL A 17 17.92 -16.42 -22.51
CA VAL A 17 16.82 -16.23 -21.58
C VAL A 17 16.95 -14.90 -20.84
N SER A 18 18.15 -14.56 -20.36
CA SER A 18 18.38 -13.29 -19.65
C SER A 18 18.16 -12.08 -20.55
N VAL A 19 18.62 -12.13 -21.81
CA VAL A 19 18.36 -11.06 -22.80
C VAL A 19 16.87 -10.91 -23.05
N ILE A 20 16.15 -12.02 -23.25
CA ILE A 20 14.71 -12.02 -23.47
C ILE A 20 13.97 -11.37 -22.28
N LEU A 21 14.33 -11.73 -21.07
CA LEU A 21 13.72 -11.18 -19.84
C LEU A 21 14.08 -9.70 -19.61
N ALA A 22 15.28 -9.27 -20.00
CA ALA A 22 15.70 -7.89 -19.87
C ALA A 22 15.13 -6.93 -20.94
N LEU A 23 14.73 -7.45 -22.11
CA LEU A 23 14.27 -6.65 -23.25
C LEU A 23 13.14 -5.66 -22.96
N PRO A 24 12.09 -6.02 -22.19
CA PRO A 24 11.01 -5.08 -21.83
C PRO A 24 11.49 -3.86 -21.02
N SER A 25 12.65 -3.96 -20.35
CA SER A 25 13.25 -2.86 -19.59
C SER A 25 13.83 -1.74 -20.46
N PHE A 26 13.95 -1.95 -21.77
CA PHE A 26 14.46 -1.00 -22.75
C PHE A 26 13.37 -0.59 -23.76
N PRO A 27 12.55 0.44 -23.47
CA PRO A 27 11.38 0.79 -24.28
C PRO A 27 11.68 1.00 -25.77
N GLY A 28 12.82 1.63 -26.11
CA GLY A 28 13.23 1.87 -27.51
C GLY A 28 13.50 0.58 -28.30
N LEU A 29 14.10 -0.43 -27.66
CA LEU A 29 14.35 -1.74 -28.27
C LEU A 29 13.07 -2.58 -28.30
N PHE A 30 12.27 -2.53 -27.24
CA PHE A 30 11.03 -3.30 -27.13
C PHE A 30 9.98 -2.84 -28.15
N GLN A 31 9.83 -1.53 -28.39
CA GLN A 31 8.89 -0.99 -29.37
C GLN A 31 9.21 -1.39 -30.82
N SER A 32 10.46 -1.66 -31.14
CA SER A 32 10.89 -2.09 -32.49
C SER A 32 10.63 -3.57 -32.77
N LEU A 33 10.17 -4.36 -31.79
CA LEU A 33 9.89 -5.78 -31.94
C LEU A 33 8.55 -6.05 -32.66
N PRO A 34 8.42 -7.15 -33.40
CA PRO A 34 7.14 -7.61 -33.97
C PRO A 34 6.09 -7.88 -32.86
N ASP A 35 4.81 -7.59 -33.14
CA ASP A 35 3.72 -7.72 -32.18
C ASP A 35 3.53 -9.15 -31.63
N GLY A 36 3.84 -10.16 -32.39
CA GLY A 36 3.83 -11.56 -31.93
C GLY A 36 4.85 -11.83 -30.82
N VAL A 37 6.02 -11.17 -30.87
CA VAL A 37 7.07 -11.27 -29.84
C VAL A 37 6.68 -10.47 -28.61
N LYS A 38 6.08 -9.29 -28.77
CA LYS A 38 5.59 -8.45 -27.67
C LYS A 38 4.53 -9.17 -26.83
N ARG A 39 3.65 -9.96 -27.47
CA ARG A 39 2.64 -10.77 -26.74
C ARG A 39 3.25 -11.87 -25.88
N ILE A 40 4.34 -12.48 -26.32
CA ILE A 40 5.05 -13.54 -25.57
C ILE A 40 5.84 -12.91 -24.41
N LEU A 41 6.38 -11.70 -24.62
CA LEU A 41 7.17 -10.92 -23.67
C LEU A 41 6.30 -9.95 -22.86
N SER A 42 5.12 -10.36 -22.40
CA SER A 42 4.16 -9.52 -21.68
C SER A 42 4.64 -9.06 -20.28
N HIS A 43 5.92 -9.22 -19.98
CA HIS A 43 6.54 -8.73 -18.73
C HIS A 43 6.68 -7.22 -18.76
N ARG A 44 6.44 -6.60 -17.61
CA ARG A 44 6.50 -5.13 -17.44
C ARG A 44 7.92 -4.54 -17.46
N GLY A 45 8.95 -5.39 -17.57
CA GLY A 45 10.35 -4.96 -17.49
C GLY A 45 10.83 -4.77 -16.05
N LEU A 46 11.85 -3.93 -15.87
CA LEU A 46 12.45 -3.65 -14.56
C LEU A 46 11.60 -2.65 -13.78
N SER A 47 11.10 -3.05 -12.62
CA SER A 47 10.37 -2.16 -11.72
C SER A 47 11.34 -1.25 -10.97
N LEU A 48 11.07 0.06 -10.95
CA LEU A 48 11.89 1.04 -10.23
C LEU A 48 11.29 1.34 -8.87
N GLY A 49 12.12 1.48 -7.84
CA GLY A 49 11.70 1.81 -6.49
C GLY A 49 11.29 3.27 -6.32
N LEU A 50 10.68 3.56 -5.19
CA LEU A 50 10.22 4.89 -4.80
C LEU A 50 11.33 5.96 -4.87
N ASP A 51 12.54 5.59 -4.50
CA ASP A 51 13.75 6.42 -4.50
C ASP A 51 14.25 6.79 -5.91
N LEU A 52 13.81 6.06 -6.94
CA LEU A 52 14.14 6.31 -8.34
C LEU A 52 13.01 6.92 -9.16
N GLN A 53 11.74 6.54 -8.89
CA GLN A 53 10.58 7.10 -9.60
C GLN A 53 9.97 8.30 -8.90
N GLY A 54 10.33 8.53 -7.63
CA GLY A 54 9.56 9.40 -6.75
C GLY A 54 8.27 8.73 -6.29
N GLY A 55 7.52 9.40 -5.46
CA GLY A 55 6.25 8.90 -4.92
C GLY A 55 6.15 9.07 -3.41
N ILE A 56 5.33 8.24 -2.76
CA ILE A 56 4.98 8.36 -1.34
C ILE A 56 5.30 7.07 -0.60
N HIS A 57 5.88 7.21 0.58
CA HIS A 57 5.99 6.15 1.58
C HIS A 57 5.30 6.62 2.85
N LEU A 58 4.21 5.95 3.22
CA LEU A 58 3.45 6.21 4.43
C LEU A 58 3.56 5.01 5.37
N VAL A 59 3.69 5.29 6.66
CA VAL A 59 3.44 4.31 7.72
C VAL A 59 2.28 4.84 8.54
N LEU A 60 1.18 4.11 8.52
CA LEU A 60 -0.07 4.46 9.15
C LEU A 60 -0.33 3.50 10.31
N GLU A 61 -0.80 4.03 11.42
CA GLU A 61 -1.26 3.28 12.57
C GLU A 61 -2.79 3.27 12.60
N VAL A 62 -3.38 2.09 12.70
CA VAL A 62 -4.83 1.95 12.89
C VAL A 62 -5.16 2.23 14.36
N GLU A 63 -6.06 3.17 14.63
CA GLU A 63 -6.52 3.48 15.99
C GLU A 63 -7.46 2.37 16.51
N GLU A 64 -6.87 1.26 16.96
CA GLU A 64 -7.59 0.05 17.35
C GLU A 64 -8.61 0.28 18.46
N GLU A 65 -8.30 1.14 19.45
CA GLU A 65 -9.22 1.46 20.53
C GLU A 65 -10.49 2.15 20.00
N ARG A 66 -10.34 2.99 18.98
CA ARG A 66 -11.47 3.63 18.32
C ARG A 66 -12.35 2.63 17.55
N ALA A 67 -11.73 1.60 16.94
CA ALA A 67 -12.49 0.50 16.34
C ALA A 67 -13.34 -0.25 17.37
N VAL A 68 -12.79 -0.50 18.56
CA VAL A 68 -13.53 -1.12 19.66
C VAL A 68 -14.68 -0.22 20.13
N GLU A 69 -14.44 1.09 20.29
CA GLU A 69 -15.48 2.05 20.66
C GLU A 69 -16.65 2.06 19.66
N ILE A 70 -16.35 2.11 18.37
CA ILE A 70 -17.36 2.09 17.29
C ILE A 70 -18.17 0.78 17.34
N ALA A 71 -17.51 -0.36 17.56
CA ALA A 71 -18.18 -1.65 17.69
C ALA A 71 -19.10 -1.70 18.91
N VAL A 72 -18.64 -1.20 20.06
CA VAL A 72 -19.43 -1.12 21.29
C VAL A 72 -20.63 -0.16 21.15
N ASP A 73 -20.45 0.98 20.46
CA ASP A 73 -21.56 1.92 20.20
C ASP A 73 -22.63 1.30 19.28
N ARG A 74 -22.25 0.51 18.27
CA ARG A 74 -23.21 -0.24 17.44
C ARG A 74 -24.02 -1.24 18.27
N ILE A 75 -23.35 -1.97 19.17
CA ILE A 75 -24.00 -2.94 20.05
C ILE A 75 -24.86 -2.21 21.08
N ARG A 76 -24.43 -1.08 21.64
CA ARG A 76 -25.23 -0.22 22.50
C ARG A 76 -26.55 0.17 21.84
N LYS A 77 -26.50 0.64 20.58
CA LYS A 77 -27.69 1.00 19.80
C LYS A 77 -28.60 -0.21 19.58
N ALA A 78 -28.01 -1.35 19.16
CA ALA A 78 -28.77 -2.59 18.96
C ALA A 78 -29.44 -3.09 20.26
N ALA A 79 -28.76 -2.94 21.40
CA ALA A 79 -29.33 -3.26 22.71
C ALA A 79 -30.49 -2.32 23.10
N GLU A 80 -30.32 -1.01 22.82
CA GLU A 80 -31.40 -0.03 23.04
C GLU A 80 -32.63 -0.31 22.19
N ASP A 81 -32.44 -0.61 20.90
CA ASP A 81 -33.53 -0.96 19.97
C ASP A 81 -34.22 -2.26 20.39
N LEU A 82 -33.44 -3.29 20.78
CA LEU A 82 -34.00 -4.56 21.29
C LEU A 82 -34.86 -4.37 22.55
N LEU A 83 -34.42 -3.52 23.47
CA LEU A 83 -35.19 -3.23 24.69
C LEU A 83 -36.46 -2.46 24.38
N LYS A 84 -36.45 -1.53 23.43
CA LYS A 84 -37.64 -0.81 22.95
C LYS A 84 -38.63 -1.76 22.28
N ASP A 85 -38.19 -2.66 21.42
CA ASP A 85 -39.04 -3.65 20.73
C ASP A 85 -39.71 -4.60 21.71
N LYS A 86 -39.08 -4.92 22.84
CA LYS A 86 -39.64 -5.75 23.92
C LYS A 86 -40.46 -4.95 24.92
N ALA A 87 -40.69 -3.65 24.66
CA ALA A 87 -41.44 -2.74 25.52
C ALA A 87 -40.88 -2.66 26.96
N ILE A 88 -39.57 -2.83 27.14
CA ILE A 88 -38.89 -2.67 28.42
C ILE A 88 -38.44 -1.21 28.55
N MET A 89 -38.99 -0.54 29.58
CA MET A 89 -38.64 0.87 29.82
C MET A 89 -37.32 0.98 30.56
N VAL A 90 -36.33 1.57 29.88
CA VAL A 90 -35.01 1.92 30.43
C VAL A 90 -34.89 3.44 30.51
N GLU A 91 -34.16 3.95 31.51
CA GLU A 91 -33.84 5.37 31.63
C GLU A 91 -32.79 5.80 30.60
N GLY A 92 -31.89 4.87 30.27
CA GLY A 92 -30.89 5.09 29.20
C GLY A 92 -29.90 3.95 29.05
N VAL A 93 -29.34 3.85 27.84
CA VAL A 93 -28.24 2.93 27.50
C VAL A 93 -27.05 3.78 27.04
N ARG A 94 -25.97 3.75 27.81
CA ARG A 94 -24.79 4.61 27.58
C ARG A 94 -23.51 3.77 27.48
N ARG A 95 -22.57 4.21 26.68
CA ARG A 95 -21.21 3.68 26.67
C ARG A 95 -20.36 4.41 27.71
N GLU A 96 -19.63 3.67 28.53
CA GLU A 96 -18.61 4.21 29.44
C GLU A 96 -17.22 3.64 29.05
N GLY A 97 -16.28 4.52 28.71
CA GLY A 97 -14.97 4.10 28.19
C GLY A 97 -15.06 3.43 26.81
N SER A 98 -14.11 2.55 26.49
CA SER A 98 -14.05 1.86 25.18
C SER A 98 -14.77 0.52 25.15
N LYS A 99 -15.08 -0.10 26.31
CA LYS A 99 -15.50 -1.52 26.39
C LYS A 99 -16.77 -1.75 27.18
N LEU A 100 -17.30 -0.74 27.87
CA LEU A 100 -18.42 -0.88 28.79
C LEU A 100 -19.71 -0.30 28.22
N ILE A 101 -20.82 -1.03 28.40
CA ILE A 101 -22.17 -0.55 28.18
C ILE A 101 -22.89 -0.52 29.53
N VAL A 102 -23.44 0.62 29.89
CA VAL A 102 -24.19 0.83 31.11
C VAL A 102 -25.67 1.05 30.76
N ILE A 103 -26.52 0.23 31.35
CA ILE A 103 -27.96 0.31 31.19
C ILE A 103 -28.57 0.70 32.52
N THR A 104 -29.31 1.80 32.51
CA THR A 104 -30.04 2.28 33.70
C THR A 104 -31.51 1.91 33.54
N LEU A 105 -31.99 1.08 34.46
CA LEU A 105 -33.40 0.60 34.50
C LEU A 105 -34.29 1.58 35.25
N GLN A 106 -35.53 1.73 34.84
CA GLN A 106 -36.54 2.47 35.61
C GLN A 106 -37.02 1.70 36.82
N GLN A 107 -37.10 0.35 36.73
CA GLN A 107 -37.54 -0.53 37.80
C GLN A 107 -36.56 -1.69 37.98
N GLU A 108 -36.17 -1.97 39.22
CA GLU A 108 -35.28 -3.07 39.58
C GLU A 108 -35.85 -4.46 39.21
N ALA A 109 -37.17 -4.59 39.20
CA ALA A 109 -37.85 -5.82 38.86
C ALA A 109 -37.63 -6.32 37.43
N ASP A 110 -37.24 -5.42 36.50
CA ASP A 110 -36.95 -5.78 35.11
C ASP A 110 -35.52 -6.27 34.89
N GLY A 111 -34.66 -6.18 35.91
CA GLY A 111 -33.23 -6.49 35.81
C GLY A 111 -32.93 -7.90 35.34
N GLU A 112 -33.63 -8.93 35.86
CA GLU A 112 -33.39 -10.31 35.42
C GLU A 112 -33.86 -10.58 33.98
N LYS A 113 -34.98 -9.96 33.56
CA LYS A 113 -35.48 -10.08 32.20
C LYS A 113 -34.53 -9.44 31.19
N VAL A 114 -34.04 -8.24 31.51
CA VAL A 114 -33.07 -7.52 30.69
C VAL A 114 -31.77 -8.31 30.58
N ARG A 115 -31.30 -8.88 31.70
CA ARG A 115 -30.09 -9.70 31.72
C ARG A 115 -30.22 -10.93 30.83
N THR A 116 -31.27 -11.73 30.98
CA THR A 116 -31.49 -12.92 30.16
C THR A 116 -31.56 -12.58 28.68
N LEU A 117 -32.27 -11.51 28.34
CA LEU A 117 -32.42 -11.05 26.96
C LEU A 117 -31.07 -10.61 26.33
N LEU A 118 -30.27 -9.86 27.09
CA LEU A 118 -28.99 -9.36 26.59
C LEU A 118 -27.91 -10.43 26.57
N ASP A 119 -27.87 -11.33 27.53
CA ASP A 119 -26.94 -12.47 27.55
C ASP A 119 -27.19 -13.41 26.36
N GLU A 120 -28.47 -13.60 25.96
CA GLU A 120 -28.82 -14.36 24.76
C GLU A 120 -28.48 -13.61 23.45
N ALA A 121 -28.78 -12.31 23.41
CA ALA A 121 -28.56 -11.51 22.20
C ALA A 121 -27.10 -11.13 21.96
N PHE A 122 -26.33 -10.89 23.03
CA PHE A 122 -24.95 -10.41 22.98
C PHE A 122 -24.00 -11.26 23.83
N PRO A 123 -23.74 -12.52 23.46
CA PRO A 123 -22.94 -13.48 24.24
C PRO A 123 -21.47 -13.07 24.40
N ASN A 124 -21.02 -12.07 23.64
CA ASN A 124 -19.66 -11.54 23.69
C ASN A 124 -19.41 -10.54 24.82
N PHE A 125 -20.47 -10.18 25.58
CA PHE A 125 -20.38 -9.32 26.75
C PHE A 125 -20.52 -10.16 28.03
N GLU A 126 -19.90 -9.68 29.08
CA GLU A 126 -20.02 -10.23 30.43
C GLU A 126 -20.69 -9.19 31.33
N SER A 127 -21.74 -9.62 32.02
CA SER A 127 -22.37 -8.79 33.04
C SER A 127 -21.43 -8.63 34.23
N GLN A 128 -21.02 -7.41 34.52
CA GLN A 128 -20.35 -7.08 35.79
C GLN A 128 -21.39 -6.78 36.85
N HIS A 129 -21.19 -7.26 38.06
CA HIS A 129 -22.04 -7.24 39.25
C HIS A 129 -23.18 -6.23 39.21
N PRO A 130 -24.43 -6.68 39.01
CA PRO A 130 -25.58 -5.80 39.01
C PRO A 130 -25.83 -5.29 40.42
N SER A 131 -25.81 -3.97 40.61
CA SER A 131 -26.26 -3.34 41.83
C SER A 131 -27.49 -2.49 41.55
N GLY A 132 -28.66 -2.96 41.96
CA GLY A 132 -29.90 -2.22 41.83
C GLY A 132 -30.38 -2.01 40.38
N THR A 133 -30.63 -0.76 40.01
CA THR A 133 -31.14 -0.35 38.70
C THR A 133 -30.06 -0.18 37.62
N ARG A 134 -28.76 -0.36 37.96
CA ARG A 134 -27.66 -0.17 37.02
C ARG A 134 -27.04 -1.51 36.62
N LEU A 135 -27.16 -1.87 35.34
CA LEU A 135 -26.51 -3.04 34.76
C LEU A 135 -25.28 -2.60 33.95
N VAL A 136 -24.15 -3.25 34.20
CA VAL A 136 -22.89 -2.96 33.50
C VAL A 136 -22.47 -4.21 32.73
N TYR A 137 -22.26 -4.05 31.44
CA TYR A 137 -21.77 -5.08 30.52
C TYR A 137 -20.41 -4.71 30.01
N GLU A 138 -19.45 -5.62 30.15
CA GLU A 138 -18.08 -5.45 29.63
C GLU A 138 -17.86 -6.39 28.45
N LEU A 139 -17.25 -5.86 27.37
CA LEU A 139 -16.85 -6.64 26.22
C LEU A 139 -15.71 -7.59 26.59
N ARG A 140 -15.85 -8.88 26.33
CA ARG A 140 -14.83 -9.89 26.64
C ARG A 140 -13.50 -9.56 25.97
N SER A 141 -12.38 -9.76 26.67
CA SER A 141 -11.04 -9.46 26.17
C SER A 141 -10.70 -10.19 24.87
N THR A 142 -11.20 -11.44 24.70
CA THR A 142 -11.05 -12.21 23.46
C THR A 142 -11.72 -11.54 22.27
N GLU A 143 -12.89 -10.95 22.50
CA GLU A 143 -13.64 -10.23 21.47
C GLU A 143 -13.00 -8.88 21.15
N VAL A 144 -12.45 -8.20 22.14
CA VAL A 144 -11.65 -6.97 21.94
C VAL A 144 -10.48 -7.24 20.98
N GLU A 145 -9.70 -8.29 21.23
CA GLU A 145 -8.58 -8.66 20.36
C GLU A 145 -9.04 -9.11 18.97
N ARG A 146 -10.20 -9.76 18.87
CA ARG A 146 -10.80 -10.12 17.59
C ARG A 146 -11.20 -8.87 16.80
N ILE A 147 -11.83 -7.89 17.44
CA ILE A 147 -12.22 -6.63 16.80
C ILE A 147 -10.99 -5.86 16.32
N LYS A 148 -9.94 -5.74 17.15
CA LYS A 148 -8.68 -5.09 16.79
C LYS A 148 -8.05 -5.73 15.56
N THR A 149 -7.91 -7.06 15.57
CA THR A 149 -7.32 -7.80 14.44
C THR A 149 -8.16 -7.67 13.18
N SER A 150 -9.49 -7.74 13.32
CA SER A 150 -10.42 -7.57 12.20
C SER A 150 -10.33 -6.17 11.60
N ALA A 151 -10.23 -5.13 12.45
CA ALA A 151 -10.11 -3.74 12.02
C ALA A 151 -8.84 -3.53 11.18
N ILE A 152 -7.70 -4.09 11.58
CA ILE A 152 -6.45 -3.98 10.80
C ILE A 152 -6.59 -4.65 9.43
N ASN A 153 -7.16 -5.86 9.39
CA ASN A 153 -7.33 -6.60 8.14
C ASN A 153 -8.30 -5.88 7.21
N GLN A 154 -9.40 -5.36 7.73
CA GLN A 154 -10.36 -4.57 6.97
C GLN A 154 -9.76 -3.25 6.47
N ALA A 155 -8.99 -2.54 7.32
CA ALA A 155 -8.28 -1.33 6.91
C ALA A 155 -7.30 -1.62 5.75
N LEU A 156 -6.55 -2.73 5.84
CA LEU A 156 -5.62 -3.14 4.79
C LEU A 156 -6.34 -3.44 3.46
N GLU A 157 -7.50 -4.10 3.51
CA GLU A 157 -8.32 -4.39 2.33
C GLU A 157 -8.92 -3.12 1.73
N THR A 158 -9.50 -2.25 2.56
CA THR A 158 -10.05 -0.95 2.13
C THR A 158 -8.98 -0.08 1.48
N LEU A 159 -7.79 0.01 2.10
CA LEU A 159 -6.66 0.77 1.55
C LEU A 159 -6.19 0.21 0.21
N ARG A 160 -6.15 -1.12 0.08
CA ARG A 160 -5.81 -1.75 -1.20
C ARG A 160 -6.83 -1.40 -2.28
N ASN A 161 -8.12 -1.52 -1.99
CA ASN A 161 -9.18 -1.19 -2.93
C ASN A 161 -9.11 0.28 -3.37
N ARG A 162 -8.87 1.23 -2.44
CA ARG A 162 -8.71 2.65 -2.75
C ARG A 162 -7.53 2.91 -3.69
N ILE A 163 -6.39 2.29 -3.41
CA ILE A 163 -5.16 2.47 -4.18
C ILE A 163 -5.29 1.83 -5.57
N ASP A 164 -5.96 0.68 -5.67
CA ASP A 164 -6.23 0.02 -6.94
C ASP A 164 -7.17 0.85 -7.81
N GLU A 165 -8.24 1.43 -7.23
CA GLU A 165 -9.16 2.34 -7.92
C GLU A 165 -8.48 3.67 -8.32
N PHE A 166 -7.53 4.16 -7.52
CA PHE A 166 -6.74 5.34 -7.86
C PHE A 166 -5.78 5.08 -9.04
N GLY A 167 -5.50 3.81 -9.35
CA GLY A 167 -4.76 3.41 -10.54
C GLY A 167 -3.24 3.56 -10.42
N VAL A 168 -2.68 3.48 -9.21
CA VAL A 168 -1.22 3.48 -9.00
C VAL A 168 -0.63 2.15 -9.50
N ALA A 169 0.42 2.24 -10.30
CA ALA A 169 1.14 1.05 -10.75
C ALA A 169 2.01 0.47 -9.62
N GLU A 170 1.85 -0.83 -9.37
CA GLU A 170 2.70 -1.61 -8.45
C GLU A 170 2.78 -1.03 -7.02
N PRO A 171 1.65 -0.75 -6.35
CA PRO A 171 1.67 -0.31 -4.98
C PRO A 171 2.17 -1.42 -4.06
N LEU A 172 2.99 -1.08 -3.07
CA LEU A 172 3.37 -2.01 -2.01
C LEU A 172 2.59 -1.66 -0.74
N ILE A 173 1.70 -2.56 -0.34
CA ILE A 173 0.90 -2.42 0.88
C ILE A 173 1.16 -3.63 1.75
N GLN A 174 1.71 -3.39 2.94
CA GLN A 174 2.08 -4.47 3.86
C GLN A 174 1.81 -4.09 5.31
N ARG A 175 1.42 -5.08 6.11
CA ARG A 175 1.30 -4.91 7.56
C ARG A 175 2.69 -4.85 8.19
N LEU A 176 2.91 -3.88 9.08
CA LEU A 176 4.08 -3.74 9.92
C LEU A 176 3.70 -3.94 11.40
N GLY A 177 4.35 -4.89 12.08
CA GLY A 177 4.04 -5.14 13.49
C GLY A 177 2.58 -5.54 13.73
N LEU A 178 1.99 -5.04 14.83
CA LEU A 178 0.65 -5.41 15.28
C LEU A 178 -0.44 -4.55 14.62
N ASN A 179 -0.29 -3.21 14.61
CA ASN A 179 -1.33 -2.24 14.25
C ASN A 179 -0.92 -1.23 13.17
N GLN A 180 0.19 -1.45 12.49
CA GLN A 180 0.72 -0.53 11.49
C GLN A 180 0.59 -1.10 10.08
N ILE A 181 0.40 -0.20 9.11
CA ILE A 181 0.34 -0.50 7.67
C ILE A 181 1.33 0.41 6.96
N ALA A 182 2.28 -0.19 6.23
CA ALA A 182 3.17 0.54 5.33
C ALA A 182 2.61 0.54 3.92
N ILE A 183 2.59 1.71 3.31
CA ILE A 183 2.12 1.95 1.95
C ILE A 183 3.23 2.64 1.18
N GLN A 184 3.59 2.08 0.01
CA GLN A 184 4.51 2.71 -0.93
C GLN A 184 3.80 2.85 -2.27
N LEU A 185 3.73 4.06 -2.77
CA LEU A 185 3.10 4.42 -4.02
C LEU A 185 4.14 5.06 -4.96
N PRO A 186 4.85 4.27 -5.76
CA PRO A 186 5.84 4.79 -6.68
C PRO A 186 5.16 5.53 -7.85
N GLY A 187 5.81 6.59 -8.34
CA GLY A 187 5.38 7.33 -9.53
C GLY A 187 4.10 8.15 -9.40
N VAL A 188 3.58 8.37 -8.19
CA VAL A 188 2.42 9.22 -7.94
C VAL A 188 2.75 10.67 -8.27
N LYS A 189 1.95 11.29 -9.17
CA LYS A 189 2.14 12.68 -9.62
C LYS A 189 1.66 13.71 -8.61
N ASP A 190 0.57 13.41 -7.91
CA ASP A 190 -0.02 14.26 -6.88
C ASP A 190 0.01 13.53 -5.52
N PRO A 191 1.07 13.78 -4.72
CA PRO A 191 1.22 13.16 -3.43
C PRO A 191 0.13 13.55 -2.43
N GLN A 192 -0.33 14.80 -2.45
CA GLN A 192 -1.29 15.27 -1.47
C GLN A 192 -2.66 14.62 -1.67
N ARG A 193 -3.14 14.60 -2.90
CA ARG A 193 -4.41 13.95 -3.27
C ARG A 193 -4.42 12.46 -2.91
N ALA A 194 -3.29 11.75 -3.14
CA ALA A 194 -3.20 10.35 -2.77
C ALA A 194 -3.26 10.14 -1.24
N LYS A 195 -2.62 11.03 -0.45
CA LYS A 195 -2.69 10.99 1.01
C LYS A 195 -4.11 11.25 1.52
N ASP A 196 -4.77 12.25 0.98
CA ASP A 196 -6.13 12.60 1.38
C ASP A 196 -7.08 11.41 1.14
N LEU A 197 -7.03 10.78 -0.04
CA LEU A 197 -7.79 9.57 -0.36
C LEU A 197 -7.51 8.38 0.58
N ILE A 198 -6.26 8.21 0.99
CA ILE A 198 -5.86 7.12 1.88
C ILE A 198 -6.36 7.36 3.31
N GLN A 199 -6.35 8.61 3.77
CA GLN A 199 -6.61 8.95 5.18
C GLN A 199 -8.10 9.20 5.46
N GLU A 200 -8.92 9.55 4.47
CA GLU A 200 -10.36 9.73 4.66
C GLU A 200 -10.99 8.46 5.21
N THR A 201 -11.75 8.60 6.32
CA THR A 201 -12.46 7.45 6.90
C THR A 201 -13.60 6.97 6.03
N ALA A 202 -14.20 7.86 5.23
CA ALA A 202 -15.34 7.60 4.34
C ALA A 202 -16.57 7.08 5.09
N LEU A 203 -16.78 7.53 6.30
CA LEU A 203 -17.98 7.21 7.05
C LEU A 203 -19.14 8.02 6.50
N LEU A 204 -19.91 7.39 5.61
CA LEU A 204 -21.15 7.97 5.08
C LEU A 204 -22.28 7.70 6.06
N GLU A 205 -22.97 8.74 6.47
CA GLU A 205 -24.10 8.70 7.37
C GLU A 205 -25.27 9.50 6.77
N PHE A 206 -26.48 8.95 6.88
CA PHE A 206 -27.71 9.68 6.59
C PHE A 206 -28.36 10.08 7.90
N LYS A 207 -28.49 11.39 8.14
CA LYS A 207 -29.03 11.95 9.39
C LYS A 207 -30.22 12.82 9.10
N LEU A 208 -31.31 12.66 9.87
CA LEU A 208 -32.45 13.55 9.77
C LEU A 208 -32.12 14.89 10.42
N LEU A 209 -32.57 15.98 9.82
CA LEU A 209 -32.49 17.28 10.44
C LEU A 209 -33.45 17.37 11.64
N GLU A 210 -33.02 18.09 12.66
CA GLU A 210 -33.85 18.40 13.82
C GLU A 210 -34.53 19.78 13.63
N GLU A 211 -35.87 19.78 13.54
CA GLU A 211 -36.68 20.98 13.30
C GLU A 211 -37.16 21.62 14.61
N SER A 212 -36.26 21.79 15.56
CA SER A 212 -36.55 22.42 16.84
C SER A 212 -36.32 23.96 16.81
N LYS A 213 -36.78 24.65 17.85
CA LYS A 213 -36.48 26.09 18.00
C LYS A 213 -34.98 26.41 17.96
N ALA A 214 -34.14 25.50 18.44
CA ALA A 214 -32.69 25.64 18.40
C ALA A 214 -32.14 25.66 16.96
N ALA A 215 -32.82 25.03 15.99
CA ALA A 215 -32.46 25.10 14.57
C ALA A 215 -32.73 26.51 13.98
N LEU A 216 -33.69 27.25 14.52
CA LEU A 216 -34.01 28.62 14.08
C LEU A 216 -33.02 29.65 14.62
N ASP A 217 -32.31 29.34 15.71
CA ASP A 217 -31.31 30.21 16.33
C ASP A 217 -29.90 30.06 15.69
N LEU A 218 -29.75 29.14 14.72
CA LEU A 218 -28.49 28.97 13.99
C LEU A 218 -28.23 30.16 13.04
N PRO A 219 -27.01 30.67 12.98
CA PRO A 219 -26.66 31.69 11.99
C PRO A 219 -26.79 31.09 10.58
N PRO A 220 -27.30 31.84 9.59
CA PRO A 220 -27.46 31.32 8.23
C PRO A 220 -26.15 30.94 7.56
N GLN A 221 -25.06 31.58 7.95
CA GLN A 221 -23.71 31.37 7.41
C GLN A 221 -22.68 31.71 8.50
N VAL A 222 -21.56 31.00 8.48
CA VAL A 222 -20.42 31.18 9.39
C VAL A 222 -19.14 31.27 8.56
N GLU A 223 -18.23 32.17 8.87
CA GLU A 223 -16.92 32.20 8.22
C GLU A 223 -16.16 30.91 8.51
N LYS A 224 -15.47 30.39 7.48
CA LYS A 224 -14.64 29.19 7.64
C LYS A 224 -13.60 29.38 8.74
N GLY A 225 -13.59 28.45 9.70
CA GLY A 225 -12.72 28.48 10.89
C GLY A 225 -13.39 29.00 12.17
N GLN A 226 -14.65 29.46 12.10
CA GLN A 226 -15.43 29.88 13.29
C GLN A 226 -16.46 28.83 13.74
N GLU A 227 -16.46 27.64 13.15
CA GLU A 227 -17.40 26.54 13.43
C GLU A 227 -17.40 26.13 14.91
N ASP A 228 -16.21 26.06 15.52
CA ASP A 228 -16.05 25.71 16.94
C ASP A 228 -16.61 26.79 17.88
N THR A 229 -16.58 28.04 17.46
CA THR A 229 -17.18 29.15 18.21
C THR A 229 -18.69 29.02 18.24
N VAL A 230 -19.30 28.63 17.12
CA VAL A 230 -20.74 28.36 17.03
C VAL A 230 -21.12 27.16 17.88
N ARG A 231 -20.37 26.05 17.79
CA ARG A 231 -20.59 24.87 18.65
C ARG A 231 -20.58 25.23 20.13
N LYS A 232 -19.56 25.96 20.58
CA LYS A 232 -19.44 26.40 21.98
C LYS A 232 -20.54 27.35 22.43
N SER A 233 -21.01 28.25 21.57
CA SER A 233 -22.07 29.21 21.91
C SER A 233 -23.44 28.56 22.12
N LEU A 234 -23.63 27.38 21.54
CA LEU A 234 -24.86 26.61 21.59
C LEU A 234 -24.74 25.37 22.51
N GLU A 235 -23.60 25.14 23.12
CA GLU A 235 -23.37 24.09 24.08
C GLU A 235 -24.31 24.28 25.29
N GLY A 236 -25.11 23.23 25.62
CA GLY A 236 -26.15 23.30 26.66
C GLY A 236 -27.52 23.89 26.22
N LYS A 237 -27.65 24.36 24.97
CA LYS A 237 -28.94 24.80 24.39
C LYS A 237 -29.49 23.80 23.37
N LEU A 238 -28.69 22.80 23.01
CA LEU A 238 -29.08 21.78 22.05
C LEU A 238 -30.08 20.80 22.69
N PRO A 239 -31.08 20.33 21.92
CA PRO A 239 -31.93 19.23 22.34
C PRO A 239 -31.10 17.97 22.60
N ASP A 240 -31.54 17.15 23.56
CA ASP A 240 -30.91 15.86 23.81
C ASP A 240 -30.92 15.01 22.51
N GLY A 241 -29.76 14.47 22.12
CA GLY A 241 -29.63 13.66 20.91
C GLY A 241 -29.50 14.44 19.60
N ALA A 242 -29.24 15.76 19.65
CA ALA A 242 -28.92 16.56 18.46
C ALA A 242 -27.44 17.01 18.46
N GLU A 243 -26.92 17.25 17.26
CA GLU A 243 -25.56 17.80 17.05
C GLU A 243 -25.55 18.80 15.91
N ILE A 244 -24.54 19.68 15.88
CA ILE A 244 -24.37 20.67 14.81
C ILE A 244 -23.25 20.19 13.88
N LEU A 245 -23.61 20.03 12.61
CA LEU A 245 -22.69 19.73 11.51
C LEU A 245 -22.70 20.88 10.50
N PHE A 246 -21.62 20.98 9.71
CA PHE A 246 -21.41 22.09 8.80
C PHE A 246 -21.26 21.59 7.35
N GLU A 247 -21.89 22.29 6.42
CA GLU A 247 -21.65 22.18 4.98
C GLU A 247 -20.72 23.31 4.56
N THR A 248 -19.69 22.99 3.76
CA THR A 248 -18.80 24.02 3.21
C THR A 248 -19.36 24.47 1.85
N ALA A 249 -19.63 25.74 1.70
CA ALA A 249 -20.07 26.37 0.46
C ALA A 249 -19.12 27.49 0.06
N ILE A 250 -19.07 27.79 -1.24
CA ILE A 250 -18.25 28.89 -1.81
C ILE A 250 -19.19 29.98 -2.29
N SER A 251 -18.96 31.21 -1.84
CA SER A 251 -19.74 32.38 -2.30
C SER A 251 -19.32 32.81 -3.69
N GLU A 252 -20.26 32.85 -4.61
CA GLU A 252 -20.09 33.60 -5.86
C GLU A 252 -20.58 35.06 -5.64
N PRO A 253 -19.82 36.13 -5.94
CA PRO A 253 -18.64 36.19 -6.80
C PRO A 253 -17.28 36.25 -6.09
N ASP A 254 -17.25 36.30 -4.75
CA ASP A 254 -16.02 36.62 -3.98
C ASP A 254 -15.07 35.43 -3.80
N GLY A 255 -15.48 34.22 -4.15
CA GLY A 255 -14.68 32.98 -3.98
C GLY A 255 -14.36 32.64 -2.52
N ARG A 256 -15.02 33.28 -1.54
CA ARG A 256 -14.80 32.99 -0.12
C ARG A 256 -15.58 31.76 0.32
N ALA A 257 -14.89 30.85 0.99
CA ALA A 257 -15.53 29.70 1.58
C ALA A 257 -16.23 30.09 2.90
N TYR A 258 -17.47 29.66 3.07
CA TYR A 258 -18.26 29.80 4.29
C TYR A 258 -18.88 28.45 4.67
N SER A 259 -19.28 28.34 5.93
CA SER A 259 -19.88 27.12 6.47
C SER A 259 -21.36 27.38 6.81
N ILE A 260 -22.23 26.46 6.37
CA ILE A 260 -23.67 26.48 6.68
C ILE A 260 -23.90 25.47 7.80
N PRO A 261 -24.36 25.91 9.00
CA PRO A 261 -24.64 25.00 10.11
C PRO A 261 -25.98 24.30 9.91
N TYR A 262 -26.04 23.01 10.19
CA TYR A 262 -27.23 22.20 10.25
C TYR A 262 -27.35 21.53 11.62
N LEU A 263 -28.55 21.60 12.21
CA LEU A 263 -28.88 20.82 13.39
C LEU A 263 -29.40 19.46 12.94
N VAL A 264 -28.66 18.40 13.25
CA VAL A 264 -29.00 17.03 12.86
C VAL A 264 -29.17 16.15 14.08
N LYS A 265 -29.93 15.07 13.95
CA LYS A 265 -29.98 14.03 14.98
C LYS A 265 -28.62 13.33 15.04
N LYS A 266 -28.13 13.10 16.26
CA LYS A 266 -26.84 12.45 16.49
C LYS A 266 -26.78 11.03 15.93
N ASP A 267 -27.88 10.29 16.05
CA ASP A 267 -27.96 8.93 15.52
C ASP A 267 -28.23 8.96 14.01
N ALA A 268 -27.33 8.32 13.26
CA ALA A 268 -27.54 8.09 11.84
C ALA A 268 -28.71 7.09 11.64
N VAL A 269 -29.59 7.41 10.70
CA VAL A 269 -30.72 6.52 10.34
C VAL A 269 -30.30 5.44 9.35
N LEU A 270 -29.23 5.70 8.54
CA LEU A 270 -28.60 4.74 7.65
C LEU A 270 -27.10 5.06 7.57
N ILE A 271 -26.27 4.04 7.49
CA ILE A 271 -24.81 4.15 7.39
C ILE A 271 -24.36 3.56 6.05
N GLY A 272 -23.25 4.05 5.53
CA GLY A 272 -22.70 3.68 4.21
C GLY A 272 -22.15 2.25 4.09
N ASP A 273 -22.22 1.43 5.13
CA ASP A 273 -21.82 0.01 5.10
C ASP A 273 -22.70 -0.87 4.19
N VAL A 274 -23.90 -0.36 3.84
CA VAL A 274 -24.83 -0.99 2.89
C VAL A 274 -24.68 -0.49 1.45
N LEU A 275 -23.62 0.27 1.14
CA LEU A 275 -23.32 0.69 -0.23
C LEU A 275 -22.71 -0.47 -1.03
N GLN A 276 -23.25 -0.65 -2.25
CA GLN A 276 -22.73 -1.61 -3.22
C GLN A 276 -21.82 -0.94 -4.26
N ASP A 277 -22.17 0.27 -4.72
CA ASP A 277 -21.45 0.97 -5.78
C ASP A 277 -21.62 2.50 -5.65
N ALA A 278 -20.62 3.24 -6.14
CA ALA A 278 -20.66 4.69 -6.25
C ALA A 278 -20.00 5.13 -7.56
N ARG A 279 -20.66 6.00 -8.34
CA ARG A 279 -20.17 6.45 -9.65
C ARG A 279 -20.45 7.92 -9.86
N VAL A 280 -19.51 8.59 -10.54
CA VAL A 280 -19.73 9.96 -11.00
C VAL A 280 -20.66 9.95 -12.21
N THR A 281 -21.65 10.80 -12.17
CA THR A 281 -22.56 11.09 -13.28
C THR A 281 -22.67 12.61 -13.46
N ILE A 282 -23.26 13.05 -14.55
CA ILE A 282 -23.53 14.45 -14.81
C ILE A 282 -24.98 14.73 -14.46
N GLY A 283 -25.20 15.71 -13.60
CA GLY A 283 -26.53 16.17 -13.22
C GLY A 283 -27.22 17.01 -14.30
N ASP A 284 -28.46 17.40 -14.01
CA ASP A 284 -29.34 18.12 -14.97
C ASP A 284 -28.79 19.50 -15.36
N PHE A 285 -27.97 20.13 -14.51
CA PHE A 285 -27.32 21.43 -14.74
C PHE A 285 -25.87 21.31 -15.21
N ASN A 286 -25.47 20.12 -15.70
CA ASN A 286 -24.11 19.81 -16.17
C ASN A 286 -23.03 19.83 -15.05
N GLU A 287 -23.45 19.70 -13.79
CA GLU A 287 -22.58 19.53 -12.63
C GLU A 287 -22.22 18.06 -12.39
N PRO A 288 -20.99 17.77 -11.90
CA PRO A 288 -20.63 16.42 -11.48
C PRO A 288 -21.34 16.06 -10.17
N ILE A 289 -22.07 14.95 -10.17
CA ILE A 289 -22.76 14.38 -9.02
C ILE A 289 -22.31 12.93 -8.79
N VAL A 290 -22.48 12.44 -7.56
CA VAL A 290 -22.14 11.06 -7.24
C VAL A 290 -23.39 10.24 -7.06
N SER A 291 -23.65 9.32 -7.98
CA SER A 291 -24.73 8.32 -7.89
C SER A 291 -24.26 7.15 -7.04
N ILE A 292 -25.02 6.81 -6.00
CA ILE A 292 -24.77 5.70 -5.11
C ILE A 292 -25.86 4.63 -5.29
N THR A 293 -25.45 3.38 -5.17
CA THR A 293 -26.35 2.21 -5.23
C THR A 293 -26.19 1.40 -3.96
N PHE A 294 -27.29 1.11 -3.29
CA PHE A 294 -27.30 0.27 -2.09
C PHE A 294 -27.41 -1.21 -2.45
N ASP A 295 -26.94 -2.07 -1.55
CA ASP A 295 -27.18 -3.50 -1.61
C ASP A 295 -28.66 -3.83 -1.34
N SER A 296 -29.05 -5.11 -1.42
CA SER A 296 -30.45 -5.53 -1.24
C SER A 296 -31.00 -5.24 0.16
N LYS A 297 -30.16 -5.14 1.18
CA LYS A 297 -30.52 -4.80 2.55
C LYS A 297 -30.69 -3.28 2.67
N GLY A 298 -29.69 -2.53 2.28
CA GLY A 298 -29.71 -1.07 2.30
C GLY A 298 -30.82 -0.47 1.44
N ALA A 299 -31.11 -1.08 0.28
CA ALA A 299 -32.22 -0.65 -0.57
C ALA A 299 -33.59 -0.74 0.15
N ARG A 300 -33.82 -1.79 0.95
CA ARG A 300 -35.05 -1.93 1.75
C ARG A 300 -35.07 -0.94 2.91
N GLU A 301 -33.98 -0.82 3.65
CA GLU A 301 -33.86 0.12 4.76
C GLU A 301 -34.04 1.56 4.28
N PHE A 302 -33.45 1.93 3.12
CA PHE A 302 -33.59 3.25 2.53
C PHE A 302 -35.01 3.53 2.01
N ASP A 303 -35.67 2.54 1.46
CA ASP A 303 -37.08 2.60 1.03
C ASP A 303 -38.01 2.87 2.23
N GLU A 304 -37.89 2.11 3.31
CA GLU A 304 -38.66 2.30 4.54
C GLU A 304 -38.36 3.67 5.18
N LEU A 305 -37.07 4.06 5.23
CA LEU A 305 -36.64 5.34 5.75
C LEU A 305 -37.25 6.51 4.98
N THR A 306 -37.18 6.47 3.64
CA THR A 306 -37.72 7.56 2.80
C THR A 306 -39.24 7.60 2.88
N ALA A 307 -39.92 6.45 2.92
CA ALA A 307 -41.39 6.38 3.07
C ALA A 307 -41.87 6.99 4.40
N ALA A 308 -41.13 6.75 5.51
CA ALA A 308 -41.51 7.26 6.84
C ALA A 308 -41.19 8.74 7.05
N ASN A 309 -40.36 9.36 6.19
CA ASN A 309 -39.85 10.72 6.37
C ASN A 309 -40.07 11.64 5.17
N ILE A 310 -41.13 11.38 4.37
CA ILE A 310 -41.52 12.25 3.26
C ILE A 310 -41.75 13.69 3.79
N GLY A 311 -41.22 14.68 3.10
CA GLY A 311 -41.34 16.10 3.45
C GLY A 311 -40.28 16.59 4.46
N LYS A 312 -39.50 15.69 5.09
CA LYS A 312 -38.40 16.07 5.98
C LYS A 312 -37.09 16.20 5.23
N ARG A 313 -36.17 16.96 5.81
CA ARG A 313 -34.82 17.09 5.27
C ARG A 313 -33.91 16.01 5.84
N MET A 314 -33.06 15.44 4.98
CA MET A 314 -32.07 14.42 5.35
C MET A 314 -30.70 14.89 4.91
N ALA A 315 -29.78 15.03 5.87
CA ALA A 315 -28.39 15.37 5.59
C ALA A 315 -27.61 14.11 5.16
N VAL A 316 -26.85 14.27 4.08
CA VAL A 316 -25.82 13.34 3.66
C VAL A 316 -24.52 13.80 4.28
N VAL A 317 -24.02 13.05 5.24
CA VAL A 317 -22.85 13.39 6.07
C VAL A 317 -21.73 12.42 5.74
N LEU A 318 -20.55 12.93 5.45
CA LEU A 318 -19.33 12.15 5.25
C LEU A 318 -18.25 12.68 6.19
N ASP A 319 -17.71 11.81 7.04
CA ASP A 319 -16.68 12.13 8.02
C ASP A 319 -17.03 13.38 8.87
N GLY A 320 -18.30 13.49 9.28
CA GLY A 320 -18.79 14.58 10.11
C GLY A 320 -19.00 15.91 9.38
N LYS A 321 -18.90 15.94 8.05
CA LYS A 321 -19.23 17.11 7.21
C LYS A 321 -20.51 16.85 6.43
N VAL A 322 -21.38 17.85 6.35
CA VAL A 322 -22.58 17.79 5.50
C VAL A 322 -22.18 18.10 4.06
N TYR A 323 -22.51 17.21 3.15
CA TYR A 323 -22.32 17.43 1.71
C TYR A 323 -23.58 17.98 1.05
N SER A 324 -24.75 17.52 1.49
CA SER A 324 -26.04 18.05 1.06
C SER A 324 -27.11 17.72 2.09
N ALA A 325 -28.21 18.48 2.11
CA ALA A 325 -29.34 18.26 2.99
C ALA A 325 -30.68 18.43 2.23
N PRO A 326 -30.96 17.52 1.25
CA PRO A 326 -32.17 17.60 0.44
C PRO A 326 -33.44 17.29 1.25
N VAL A 327 -34.59 17.72 0.71
CA VAL A 327 -35.90 17.29 1.18
C VAL A 327 -36.27 15.98 0.53
N ILE A 328 -36.72 15.00 1.31
CA ILE A 328 -37.26 13.74 0.82
C ILE A 328 -38.60 14.05 0.15
N ARG A 329 -38.66 14.05 -1.18
CA ARG A 329 -39.90 14.37 -1.93
C ARG A 329 -40.81 13.17 -2.03
N ASP A 330 -40.25 12.00 -2.31
CA ASP A 330 -40.98 10.76 -2.54
C ASP A 330 -40.25 9.58 -1.93
N ARG A 331 -40.96 8.47 -1.82
CA ARG A 331 -40.41 7.17 -1.45
C ARG A 331 -39.43 6.68 -2.54
N ILE A 332 -38.24 6.26 -2.16
CA ILE A 332 -37.20 5.78 -3.05
C ILE A 332 -37.06 4.26 -2.93
N SER A 333 -37.81 3.51 -3.76
CA SER A 333 -37.79 2.04 -3.74
C SER A 333 -36.70 1.40 -4.61
N GLY A 334 -35.97 2.18 -5.40
CA GLY A 334 -35.00 1.67 -6.37
C GLY A 334 -33.59 1.40 -5.83
N GLY A 335 -33.33 1.67 -4.54
CA GLY A 335 -32.03 1.48 -3.91
C GLY A 335 -30.92 2.34 -4.52
N ARG A 336 -31.27 3.47 -5.17
CA ARG A 336 -30.33 4.44 -5.73
C ARG A 336 -30.58 5.81 -5.15
N ALA A 337 -29.50 6.51 -4.83
CA ALA A 337 -29.56 7.90 -4.40
C ALA A 337 -28.45 8.71 -5.09
N ILE A 338 -28.56 10.02 -5.01
CA ILE A 338 -27.61 10.96 -5.62
C ILE A 338 -27.08 11.85 -4.49
N ILE A 339 -25.77 12.01 -4.46
CA ILE A 339 -25.10 13.00 -3.62
C ILE A 339 -24.81 14.20 -4.51
N GLU A 340 -25.53 15.29 -4.26
CA GLU A 340 -25.34 16.58 -4.91
C GLU A 340 -24.41 17.43 -4.03
N GLY A 341 -23.62 18.31 -4.67
CA GLY A 341 -22.73 19.24 -3.97
C GLY A 341 -21.94 20.07 -4.96
N THR A 342 -21.22 21.06 -4.48
CA THR A 342 -20.32 21.89 -5.30
C THR A 342 -19.01 21.15 -5.57
N PHE A 343 -19.07 20.07 -6.35
CA PHE A 343 -17.89 19.24 -6.67
C PHE A 343 -17.22 19.70 -7.96
N SER A 344 -15.90 19.72 -7.97
CA SER A 344 -15.15 19.56 -9.20
C SER A 344 -15.23 18.12 -9.69
N THR A 345 -14.97 17.87 -10.96
CA THR A 345 -14.93 16.49 -11.50
C THR A 345 -13.90 15.61 -10.77
N ALA A 346 -12.79 16.20 -10.31
CA ALA A 346 -11.77 15.47 -9.55
C ALA A 346 -12.29 15.07 -8.17
N GLU A 347 -12.92 15.99 -7.43
CA GLU A 347 -13.48 15.71 -6.09
C GLU A 347 -14.62 14.69 -6.17
N ALA A 348 -15.50 14.78 -7.16
CA ALA A 348 -16.56 13.79 -7.36
C ALA A 348 -15.99 12.39 -7.64
N ASN A 349 -14.90 12.29 -8.44
CA ASN A 349 -14.23 11.04 -8.68
C ASN A 349 -13.57 10.48 -7.41
N ASP A 350 -12.91 11.33 -6.63
CA ASP A 350 -12.28 10.94 -5.38
C ASP A 350 -13.30 10.43 -4.38
N LEU A 351 -14.42 11.14 -4.24
CA LEU A 351 -15.54 10.72 -3.41
C LEU A 351 -16.12 9.37 -3.87
N ALA A 352 -16.32 9.18 -5.17
CA ALA A 352 -16.82 7.91 -5.70
C ALA A 352 -15.85 6.74 -5.44
N VAL A 353 -14.54 6.96 -5.59
CA VAL A 353 -13.49 5.96 -5.27
C VAL A 353 -13.54 5.58 -3.79
N VAL A 354 -13.58 6.59 -2.91
CA VAL A 354 -13.56 6.40 -1.46
C VAL A 354 -14.82 5.67 -0.98
N LEU A 355 -16.01 6.04 -1.49
CA LEU A 355 -17.28 5.39 -1.16
C LEU A 355 -17.35 3.95 -1.68
N ARG A 356 -16.85 3.69 -2.90
CA ARG A 356 -16.82 2.34 -3.50
C ARG A 356 -15.88 1.40 -2.76
N ALA A 357 -14.71 1.90 -2.36
CA ALA A 357 -13.74 1.12 -1.60
C ALA A 357 -14.19 0.83 -0.17
N GLY A 358 -15.17 1.60 0.34
CA GLY A 358 -15.76 1.45 1.66
C GLY A 358 -15.07 2.24 2.76
N ALA A 359 -15.76 2.32 3.91
CA ALA A 359 -15.28 3.02 5.08
C ALA A 359 -14.14 2.29 5.78
N LEU A 360 -13.21 3.06 6.33
CA LEU A 360 -12.21 2.51 7.26
C LEU A 360 -12.88 2.15 8.59
N PRO A 361 -12.52 1.04 9.20
CA PRO A 361 -13.09 0.58 10.47
C PRO A 361 -12.69 1.47 11.66
N ALA A 362 -11.62 2.24 11.50
CA ALA A 362 -11.12 3.22 12.46
C ALA A 362 -10.27 4.27 11.75
N PRO A 363 -10.09 5.46 12.35
CA PRO A 363 -9.17 6.46 11.84
C PRO A 363 -7.74 5.94 11.75
N LEU A 364 -6.97 6.50 10.81
CA LEU A 364 -5.57 6.20 10.60
C LEU A 364 -4.71 7.37 11.07
N LYS A 365 -3.71 7.07 11.90
CA LYS A 365 -2.72 8.04 12.34
C LYS A 365 -1.44 7.89 11.55
N THR A 366 -0.96 8.97 10.95
CA THR A 366 0.32 8.96 10.22
C THR A 366 1.47 8.95 11.21
N LEU A 367 2.28 7.88 11.17
CA LEU A 367 3.53 7.75 11.94
C LEU A 367 4.74 8.23 11.15
N GLN A 368 4.74 7.94 9.85
CA GLN A 368 5.81 8.35 8.95
C GLN A 368 5.23 8.77 7.61
N ASP A 369 5.70 9.90 7.12
CA ASP A 369 5.39 10.46 5.80
C ASP A 369 6.69 10.84 5.11
N LEU A 370 7.05 10.07 4.08
CA LEU A 370 8.20 10.36 3.23
C LEU A 370 7.72 10.50 1.79
N THR A 371 7.73 11.72 1.31
CA THR A 371 7.39 12.04 -0.07
C THR A 371 8.67 12.35 -0.86
N VAL A 372 8.92 11.59 -1.93
CA VAL A 372 10.06 11.78 -2.83
C VAL A 372 9.52 12.38 -4.13
N GLY A 373 9.98 13.59 -4.46
CA GLY A 373 9.60 14.23 -5.72
C GLY A 373 10.16 13.49 -6.94
N PRO A 374 9.44 13.44 -8.08
CA PRO A 374 9.89 12.76 -9.29
C PRO A 374 11.24 13.28 -9.83
N SER A 375 11.53 14.58 -9.66
CA SER A 375 12.80 15.20 -10.05
C SER A 375 13.99 14.65 -9.27
N LEU A 376 13.82 14.38 -7.97
CA LEU A 376 14.89 13.79 -7.14
C LEU A 376 15.21 12.36 -7.56
N GLY A 377 14.19 11.59 -7.94
CA GLY A 377 14.38 10.24 -8.46
C GLY A 377 15.15 10.24 -9.78
N GLN A 378 14.78 11.12 -10.72
CA GLN A 378 15.45 11.24 -12.02
C GLN A 378 16.91 11.67 -11.88
N ASP A 379 17.20 12.66 -11.03
CA ASP A 379 18.58 13.08 -10.68
C ASP A 379 19.39 11.91 -10.11
N SER A 380 18.77 11.09 -9.27
CA SER A 380 19.41 9.92 -8.66
C SER A 380 19.76 8.86 -9.69
N ILE A 381 18.86 8.61 -10.66
CA ILE A 381 19.12 7.70 -11.80
C ILE A 381 20.29 8.22 -12.64
N GLU A 382 20.27 9.49 -13.03
CA GLU A 382 21.32 10.07 -13.88
C GLU A 382 22.70 10.00 -13.20
N LYS A 383 22.78 10.43 -11.94
CA LYS A 383 24.01 10.35 -11.14
C LYS A 383 24.45 8.90 -10.94
N GLY A 384 23.53 7.98 -10.62
CA GLY A 384 23.82 6.55 -10.47
C GLY A 384 24.36 5.91 -11.74
N LEU A 385 23.72 6.15 -12.89
CA LEU A 385 24.20 5.67 -14.19
C LEU A 385 25.57 6.23 -14.55
N ARG A 386 25.77 7.54 -14.39
CA ARG A 386 27.04 8.19 -14.66
C ARG A 386 28.16 7.61 -13.79
N THR A 387 27.91 7.42 -12.50
CA THR A 387 28.88 6.83 -11.57
C THR A 387 29.18 5.38 -11.94
N THR A 388 28.17 4.59 -12.29
CA THR A 388 28.33 3.20 -12.74
C THR A 388 29.17 3.11 -14.01
N LEU A 389 28.94 3.99 -14.98
CA LEU A 389 29.71 4.04 -16.22
C LEU A 389 31.17 4.42 -15.96
N ILE A 390 31.45 5.43 -15.12
CA ILE A 390 32.80 5.85 -14.78
C ILE A 390 33.53 4.73 -14.04
N ALA A 391 32.93 4.18 -12.97
CA ALA A 391 33.55 3.11 -12.18
C ALA A 391 33.77 1.85 -13.04
N GLY A 392 32.77 1.44 -13.81
CA GLY A 392 32.88 0.30 -14.72
C GLY A 392 33.97 0.47 -15.75
N THR A 393 34.03 1.65 -16.40
CA THR A 393 35.09 1.95 -17.40
C THR A 393 36.47 1.88 -16.81
N LEU A 394 36.68 2.45 -15.61
CA LEU A 394 37.98 2.39 -14.92
C LEU A 394 38.42 0.95 -14.64
N VAL A 395 37.50 0.13 -14.15
CA VAL A 395 37.74 -1.29 -13.88
C VAL A 395 38.06 -2.05 -15.17
N LEU A 396 37.28 -1.84 -16.25
CA LEU A 396 37.50 -2.48 -17.54
C LEU A 396 38.87 -2.11 -18.15
N ILE A 397 39.27 -0.82 -18.07
CA ILE A 397 40.57 -0.36 -18.53
C ILE A 397 41.70 -1.01 -17.71
N PHE A 398 41.58 -1.00 -16.38
CA PHE A 398 42.55 -1.64 -15.50
C PHE A 398 42.75 -3.11 -15.86
N MET A 399 41.69 -3.86 -16.10
CA MET A 399 41.74 -5.28 -16.47
C MET A 399 42.47 -5.50 -17.79
N ILE A 400 42.20 -4.67 -18.81
CA ILE A 400 42.87 -4.78 -20.11
C ILE A 400 44.37 -4.44 -19.99
N VAL A 401 44.72 -3.39 -19.27
CA VAL A 401 46.09 -2.93 -19.11
C VAL A 401 46.94 -3.95 -18.34
N TYR A 402 46.40 -4.47 -17.22
CA TYR A 402 47.15 -5.35 -16.32
C TYR A 402 47.14 -6.82 -16.76
N TYR A 403 45.98 -7.36 -17.18
CA TYR A 403 45.80 -8.78 -17.57
C TYR A 403 45.70 -9.02 -19.09
N ARG A 404 45.80 -7.96 -19.89
CA ARG A 404 45.82 -8.03 -21.37
C ARG A 404 44.68 -8.85 -21.94
N LEU A 405 44.98 -9.96 -22.67
CA LEU A 405 43.96 -10.81 -23.29
C LEU A 405 43.06 -11.50 -22.25
N SER A 406 43.63 -11.95 -21.12
CA SER A 406 42.84 -12.53 -20.03
C SER A 406 41.91 -11.47 -19.39
N GLY A 407 42.34 -10.21 -19.30
CA GLY A 407 41.52 -9.09 -18.88
C GLY A 407 40.32 -8.84 -19.81
N LEU A 408 40.50 -9.00 -21.13
CA LEU A 408 39.38 -8.91 -22.07
C LEU A 408 38.34 -10.03 -21.83
N ILE A 409 38.79 -11.25 -21.51
CA ILE A 409 37.89 -12.36 -21.15
C ILE A 409 37.15 -12.07 -19.87
N ALA A 410 37.78 -11.51 -18.85
CA ALA A 410 37.12 -11.09 -17.61
C ALA A 410 36.09 -9.99 -17.87
N ASN A 411 36.40 -9.00 -18.71
CA ASN A 411 35.46 -7.94 -19.07
C ASN A 411 34.22 -8.51 -19.77
N MET A 412 34.41 -9.47 -20.67
CA MET A 412 33.28 -10.17 -21.30
C MET A 412 32.41 -10.89 -20.25
N ALA A 413 33.02 -11.51 -19.24
CA ALA A 413 32.28 -12.15 -18.15
C ALA A 413 31.50 -11.13 -17.30
N VAL A 414 32.06 -9.93 -17.05
CA VAL A 414 31.37 -8.84 -16.35
C VAL A 414 30.16 -8.33 -17.15
N PHE A 415 30.29 -8.15 -18.47
CA PHE A 415 29.15 -7.80 -19.33
C PHE A 415 28.07 -8.89 -19.32
N LEU A 416 28.47 -10.15 -19.38
CA LEU A 416 27.55 -11.26 -19.29
C LEU A 416 26.83 -11.29 -17.92
N ASN A 417 27.59 -11.05 -16.83
CA ASN A 417 27.01 -10.94 -15.49
C ASN A 417 25.96 -9.84 -15.42
N LEU A 418 26.24 -8.65 -15.96
CA LEU A 418 25.29 -7.54 -15.96
C LEU A 418 24.01 -7.88 -16.75
N ILE A 419 24.14 -8.50 -17.94
CA ILE A 419 23.00 -8.92 -18.73
C ILE A 419 22.15 -9.96 -17.96
N CYS A 420 22.82 -10.94 -17.37
CA CYS A 420 22.13 -11.97 -16.59
C CYS A 420 21.45 -11.38 -15.34
N LEU A 421 22.08 -10.41 -14.68
CA LEU A 421 21.53 -9.74 -13.51
C LEU A 421 20.28 -8.92 -13.87
N LEU A 422 20.32 -8.11 -14.92
CA LEU A 422 19.16 -7.36 -15.38
C LEU A 422 18.02 -8.30 -15.81
N GLY A 423 18.34 -9.40 -16.51
CA GLY A 423 17.35 -10.42 -16.86
C GLY A 423 16.73 -11.09 -15.65
N ALA A 424 17.53 -11.42 -14.64
CA ALA A 424 17.04 -12.04 -13.41
C ALA A 424 16.15 -11.08 -12.60
N LEU A 425 16.55 -9.80 -12.45
CA LEU A 425 15.77 -8.79 -11.77
C LEU A 425 14.41 -8.58 -12.46
N SER A 426 14.41 -8.45 -13.80
CA SER A 426 13.19 -8.30 -14.57
C SER A 426 12.30 -9.56 -14.50
N GLY A 427 12.88 -10.74 -14.61
CA GLY A 427 12.13 -12.02 -14.59
C GLY A 427 11.52 -12.35 -13.21
N LEU A 428 12.12 -11.85 -12.14
CA LEU A 428 11.62 -12.01 -10.76
C LEU A 428 10.72 -10.84 -10.33
N ASN A 429 10.45 -9.87 -11.21
CA ASN A 429 9.76 -8.61 -10.88
C ASN A 429 10.38 -7.90 -9.65
N ALA A 430 11.70 -7.96 -9.54
CA ALA A 430 12.42 -7.35 -8.44
C ALA A 430 12.53 -5.84 -8.65
N THR A 431 12.28 -5.08 -7.59
CA THR A 431 12.33 -3.61 -7.62
C THR A 431 13.76 -3.12 -7.54
N LEU A 432 14.22 -2.37 -8.54
CA LEU A 432 15.51 -1.70 -8.52
C LEU A 432 15.41 -0.40 -7.71
N THR A 433 16.24 -0.28 -6.69
CA THR A 433 16.32 0.87 -5.79
C THR A 433 17.66 1.59 -5.95
N LEU A 434 17.81 2.81 -5.40
CA LEU A 434 19.10 3.53 -5.43
C LEU A 434 20.23 2.71 -4.75
N PRO A 435 20.03 2.12 -3.55
CA PRO A 435 20.99 1.15 -3.03
C PRO A 435 21.17 -0.09 -3.93
N GLY A 436 20.14 -0.51 -4.67
CA GLY A 436 20.23 -1.58 -5.66
C GLY A 436 21.20 -1.26 -6.80
N ILE A 437 21.23 -0.01 -7.28
CA ILE A 437 22.25 0.46 -8.25
C ILE A 437 23.65 0.36 -7.63
N ALA A 438 23.82 0.76 -6.37
CA ALA A 438 25.09 0.56 -5.66
C ALA A 438 25.48 -0.92 -5.57
N GLY A 439 24.50 -1.82 -5.39
CA GLY A 439 24.67 -3.27 -5.46
C GLY A 439 25.19 -3.76 -6.83
N ILE A 440 24.71 -3.19 -7.93
CA ILE A 440 25.21 -3.47 -9.29
C ILE A 440 26.69 -3.07 -9.39
N ILE A 441 27.06 -1.87 -8.94
CA ILE A 441 28.45 -1.38 -8.95
C ILE A 441 29.35 -2.31 -8.14
N LEU A 442 28.89 -2.69 -6.95
CA LEU A 442 29.61 -3.63 -6.08
C LEU A 442 29.78 -5.00 -6.76
N THR A 443 28.76 -5.50 -7.43
CA THR A 443 28.79 -6.77 -8.16
C THR A 443 29.78 -6.74 -9.33
N ILE A 444 29.92 -5.61 -10.03
CA ILE A 444 30.95 -5.43 -11.07
C ILE A 444 32.34 -5.61 -10.45
N GLY A 445 32.62 -4.98 -9.31
CA GLY A 445 33.90 -5.13 -8.59
C GLY A 445 34.17 -6.57 -8.16
N MET A 446 33.22 -7.23 -7.51
CA MET A 446 33.33 -8.62 -7.10
C MET A 446 33.46 -9.59 -8.28
N GLY A 447 32.83 -9.26 -9.42
CA GLY A 447 32.94 -10.02 -10.66
C GLY A 447 34.34 -10.05 -11.22
N VAL A 448 34.99 -8.91 -11.17
CA VAL A 448 36.41 -8.79 -11.55
C VAL A 448 37.31 -9.53 -10.56
N ASP A 449 37.10 -9.36 -9.26
CA ASP A 449 37.89 -9.98 -8.20
C ASP A 449 37.96 -11.50 -8.33
N SER A 450 36.81 -12.14 -8.61
CA SER A 450 36.74 -13.60 -8.87
C SER A 450 37.65 -14.02 -10.04
N ASN A 451 37.69 -13.22 -11.12
CA ASN A 451 38.52 -13.50 -12.27
C ASN A 451 40.02 -13.24 -11.97
N VAL A 452 40.30 -12.19 -11.20
CA VAL A 452 41.68 -11.89 -10.74
C VAL A 452 42.24 -13.05 -9.93
N LEU A 453 41.48 -13.59 -8.97
CA LEU A 453 41.90 -14.74 -8.18
C LEU A 453 42.23 -15.96 -9.06
N ILE A 454 41.41 -16.23 -10.08
CA ILE A 454 41.63 -17.32 -11.04
C ILE A 454 42.93 -17.04 -11.83
N PHE A 455 43.10 -15.82 -12.33
CA PHE A 455 44.23 -15.47 -13.19
C PHE A 455 45.57 -15.51 -12.43
N GLU A 456 45.63 -14.96 -11.21
CA GLU A 456 46.83 -15.05 -10.39
C GLU A 456 47.15 -16.51 -10.05
N ARG A 457 46.15 -17.35 -9.81
CA ARG A 457 46.39 -18.78 -9.57
C ARG A 457 46.91 -19.48 -10.82
N ILE A 458 46.41 -19.16 -12.00
CA ILE A 458 46.96 -19.66 -13.27
C ILE A 458 48.40 -19.18 -13.47
N ARG A 459 48.69 -17.89 -13.17
CA ARG A 459 50.03 -17.31 -13.26
C ARG A 459 51.03 -18.01 -12.33
N GLU A 460 50.63 -18.37 -11.11
CA GLU A 460 51.45 -19.16 -10.19
C GLU A 460 51.77 -20.57 -10.75
N GLU A 461 50.78 -21.24 -11.33
CA GLU A 461 50.98 -22.58 -11.93
C GLU A 461 51.90 -22.52 -13.15
N LEU A 462 51.81 -21.45 -13.96
CA LEU A 462 52.72 -21.22 -15.09
C LEU A 462 54.14 -20.95 -14.64
N ARG A 463 54.37 -20.17 -13.57
CA ARG A 463 55.69 -19.92 -12.97
C ARG A 463 56.33 -21.19 -12.44
N GLN A 464 55.54 -22.20 -12.07
CA GLN A 464 56.03 -23.51 -11.67
C GLN A 464 56.40 -24.44 -12.86
N GLY A 465 56.34 -23.89 -14.10
CA GLY A 465 56.70 -24.61 -15.32
C GLY A 465 55.64 -25.57 -15.85
N ARG A 466 54.39 -25.45 -15.41
CA ARG A 466 53.30 -26.31 -15.91
C ARG A 466 52.90 -25.90 -17.31
N PRO A 467 52.55 -26.83 -18.20
CA PRO A 467 51.97 -26.53 -19.49
C PRO A 467 50.69 -25.70 -19.35
N VAL A 468 50.45 -24.76 -20.27
CA VAL A 468 49.34 -23.79 -20.23
C VAL A 468 48.00 -24.45 -19.93
N ARG A 469 47.68 -25.56 -20.60
CA ARG A 469 46.41 -26.28 -20.39
C ARG A 469 46.26 -26.79 -18.96
N LEU A 470 47.30 -27.39 -18.40
CA LEU A 470 47.27 -27.92 -17.01
C LEU A 470 47.27 -26.78 -16.00
N ALA A 471 47.98 -25.66 -16.27
CA ALA A 471 47.98 -24.48 -15.43
C ALA A 471 46.58 -23.85 -15.34
N VAL A 472 45.85 -23.74 -16.46
CA VAL A 472 44.48 -23.25 -16.49
C VAL A 472 43.55 -24.19 -15.68
N ASP A 473 43.60 -25.52 -15.92
CA ASP A 473 42.76 -26.46 -15.19
C ASP A 473 43.03 -26.47 -13.69
N SER A 474 44.31 -26.45 -13.28
CA SER A 474 44.74 -26.38 -11.88
C SER A 474 44.36 -25.04 -11.24
N GLY A 475 44.53 -23.91 -11.93
CA GLY A 475 44.18 -22.58 -11.46
C GLY A 475 42.69 -22.47 -11.10
N TYR A 476 41.82 -22.88 -12.02
CA TYR A 476 40.35 -22.90 -11.74
C TYR A 476 39.97 -23.80 -10.57
N ASN A 477 40.54 -25.00 -10.50
CA ASN A 477 40.22 -25.94 -9.43
C ASN A 477 40.68 -25.45 -8.04
N LYS A 478 41.85 -24.81 -7.98
CA LYS A 478 42.39 -24.28 -6.72
C LYS A 478 41.74 -22.97 -6.30
N ALA A 479 41.40 -22.08 -7.25
CA ALA A 479 40.70 -20.85 -6.95
C ALA A 479 39.21 -21.08 -6.55
N PHE A 480 38.60 -22.20 -6.99
CA PHE A 480 37.19 -22.48 -6.78
C PHE A 480 36.76 -22.38 -5.32
N LEU A 481 37.46 -23.07 -4.40
CA LEU A 481 37.11 -23.07 -2.98
C LEU A 481 37.22 -21.66 -2.37
N THR A 482 38.29 -20.93 -2.67
CA THR A 482 38.52 -19.58 -2.17
C THR A 482 37.42 -18.61 -2.65
N ILE A 483 37.01 -18.71 -3.93
CA ILE A 483 35.93 -17.88 -4.48
C ILE A 483 34.58 -18.23 -3.82
N VAL A 484 34.28 -19.52 -3.67
CA VAL A 484 33.02 -19.95 -3.03
C VAL A 484 32.97 -19.48 -1.57
N ASP A 485 34.05 -19.63 -0.80
CA ASP A 485 34.09 -19.21 0.61
C ASP A 485 33.84 -17.70 0.74
N SER A 486 34.51 -16.87 -0.09
CA SER A 486 34.32 -15.42 -0.11
C SER A 486 32.87 -15.04 -0.47
N HIS A 487 32.28 -15.73 -1.44
CA HIS A 487 30.93 -15.42 -1.90
C HIS A 487 29.86 -15.90 -0.92
N VAL A 488 30.06 -17.03 -0.26
CA VAL A 488 29.13 -17.57 0.77
C VAL A 488 28.99 -16.60 1.94
N THR A 489 30.11 -16.02 2.44
CA THR A 489 30.06 -15.06 3.55
C THR A 489 29.26 -13.81 3.16
N THR A 490 29.45 -13.30 1.95
CA THR A 490 28.72 -12.13 1.44
C THR A 490 27.25 -12.48 1.16
N LEU A 491 26.95 -13.70 0.68
CA LEU A 491 25.60 -14.18 0.46
C LEU A 491 24.80 -14.29 1.77
N ILE A 492 25.44 -14.79 2.85
CA ILE A 492 24.81 -14.84 4.19
C ILE A 492 24.44 -13.42 4.65
N THR A 493 25.35 -12.45 4.49
CA THR A 493 25.08 -11.04 4.80
C THR A 493 23.94 -10.48 3.95
N GLY A 494 23.94 -10.76 2.63
CA GLY A 494 22.87 -10.38 1.73
C GLY A 494 21.52 -11.00 2.12
N LEU A 495 21.51 -12.26 2.52
CA LEU A 495 20.30 -12.94 3.00
C LEU A 495 19.77 -12.33 4.31
N ALA A 496 20.64 -11.98 5.24
CA ALA A 496 20.25 -11.29 6.47
C ALA A 496 19.61 -9.93 6.15
N LEU A 497 20.21 -9.15 5.23
CA LEU A 497 19.64 -7.89 4.76
C LEU A 497 18.30 -8.07 4.03
N PHE A 498 18.10 -9.17 3.32
CA PHE A 498 16.83 -9.49 2.67
C PHE A 498 15.73 -9.83 3.67
N LEU A 499 16.04 -10.59 4.72
CA LEU A 499 15.08 -11.02 5.74
C LEU A 499 14.68 -9.89 6.70
N PHE A 500 15.65 -9.08 7.12
CA PHE A 500 15.45 -8.03 8.13
C PHE A 500 15.39 -6.62 7.54
N GLY A 501 15.78 -6.42 6.29
CA GLY A 501 15.75 -5.12 5.62
C GLY A 501 14.35 -4.70 5.20
N THR A 502 14.14 -3.39 5.11
CA THR A 502 12.90 -2.79 4.64
C THR A 502 13.14 -1.94 3.38
N GLY A 503 12.14 -1.81 2.52
CA GLY A 503 12.15 -0.92 1.37
C GLY A 503 13.44 -0.97 0.54
N PRO A 504 14.19 0.14 0.43
CA PRO A 504 15.39 0.24 -0.40
C PRO A 504 16.51 -0.75 -0.03
N ILE A 505 16.64 -1.09 1.27
CA ILE A 505 17.68 -2.04 1.74
C ILE A 505 17.39 -3.45 1.21
N LYS A 506 16.12 -3.84 1.15
CA LYS A 506 15.70 -5.13 0.59
C LYS A 506 16.03 -5.22 -0.91
N GLY A 507 15.82 -4.12 -1.66
CA GLY A 507 16.22 -4.02 -3.07
C GLY A 507 17.73 -4.22 -3.27
N PHE A 508 18.57 -3.57 -2.43
CA PHE A 508 20.02 -3.81 -2.41
C PHE A 508 20.36 -5.28 -2.16
N ALA A 509 19.75 -5.89 -1.15
CA ALA A 509 20.00 -7.28 -0.79
C ALA A 509 19.67 -8.25 -1.94
N VAL A 510 18.54 -8.05 -2.63
CA VAL A 510 18.16 -8.86 -3.81
C VAL A 510 19.19 -8.71 -4.92
N THR A 511 19.58 -7.48 -5.26
CA THR A 511 20.58 -7.22 -6.30
C THR A 511 21.91 -7.85 -5.97
N LEU A 512 22.35 -7.75 -4.71
CA LEU A 512 23.60 -8.32 -4.23
C LEU A 512 23.58 -9.86 -4.30
N CYS A 513 22.55 -10.51 -3.75
CA CYS A 513 22.46 -11.97 -3.75
C CYS A 513 22.40 -12.55 -5.16
N LEU A 514 21.57 -11.96 -6.05
CA LEU A 514 21.49 -12.38 -7.45
C LEU A 514 22.83 -12.14 -8.17
N GLY A 515 23.43 -10.96 -7.95
CA GLY A 515 24.73 -10.61 -8.54
C GLY A 515 25.82 -11.59 -8.17
N ILE A 516 25.92 -11.99 -6.90
CA ILE A 516 26.89 -13.01 -6.42
C ILE A 516 26.64 -14.36 -7.09
N ALA A 517 25.38 -14.83 -7.09
CA ALA A 517 25.05 -16.13 -7.68
C ALA A 517 25.39 -16.18 -9.18
N ILE A 518 25.05 -15.13 -9.90
CA ILE A 518 25.33 -14.97 -11.33
C ILE A 518 26.83 -14.83 -11.57
N ASN A 519 27.55 -14.06 -10.72
CA ASN A 519 28.99 -13.92 -10.81
C ASN A 519 29.71 -15.26 -10.68
N LEU A 520 29.32 -16.08 -9.72
CA LEU A 520 29.88 -17.41 -9.54
C LEU A 520 29.72 -18.26 -10.82
N PHE A 521 28.55 -18.15 -11.47
CA PHE A 521 28.29 -18.84 -12.75
C PHE A 521 29.17 -18.26 -13.89
N THR A 522 29.20 -16.95 -14.07
CA THR A 522 29.90 -16.32 -15.19
C THR A 522 31.44 -16.44 -15.07
N ALA A 523 31.98 -16.32 -13.85
CA ALA A 523 33.40 -16.48 -13.60
C ALA A 523 33.86 -17.94 -13.74
N LEU A 524 33.12 -18.91 -13.20
CA LEU A 524 33.56 -20.31 -13.18
C LEU A 524 33.20 -21.07 -14.46
N VAL A 525 32.06 -20.77 -15.07
CA VAL A 525 31.58 -21.45 -16.29
C VAL A 525 31.87 -20.62 -17.52
N GLY A 526 31.53 -19.33 -17.51
CA GLY A 526 31.65 -18.45 -18.67
C GLY A 526 33.09 -18.29 -19.13
N THR A 527 33.99 -17.84 -18.24
CA THR A 527 35.39 -17.64 -18.59
C THR A 527 36.14 -18.95 -18.86
N LYS A 528 35.78 -20.04 -18.13
CA LYS A 528 36.34 -21.38 -18.37
C LYS A 528 36.04 -21.87 -19.79
N VAL A 529 34.84 -21.66 -20.32
CA VAL A 529 34.47 -22.03 -21.69
C VAL A 529 35.36 -21.32 -22.71
N VAL A 530 35.65 -20.03 -22.48
CA VAL A 530 36.48 -19.25 -23.38
C VAL A 530 37.94 -19.73 -23.33
N PHE A 531 38.50 -19.97 -22.14
CA PHE A 531 39.85 -20.52 -22.00
C PHE A 531 39.96 -21.93 -22.60
N ASP A 532 38.97 -22.81 -22.38
CA ASP A 532 38.93 -24.15 -22.98
C ASP A 532 38.84 -24.09 -24.53
N PHE A 533 38.18 -23.07 -25.09
CA PHE A 533 38.15 -22.84 -26.53
C PHE A 533 39.49 -22.33 -27.06
N LEU A 534 40.15 -21.38 -26.40
CA LEU A 534 41.45 -20.85 -26.78
C LEU A 534 42.55 -21.94 -26.69
N ASN A 535 42.54 -22.74 -25.62
CA ASN A 535 43.50 -23.85 -25.44
C ASN A 535 43.44 -24.94 -26.54
N ARG A 536 42.36 -25.02 -27.34
CA ARG A 536 42.31 -25.88 -28.52
C ARG A 536 43.24 -25.48 -29.65
N ARG A 537 43.61 -24.19 -29.71
CA ARG A 537 44.49 -23.65 -30.75
C ARG A 537 45.98 -23.82 -30.42
N LYS A 538 46.35 -24.68 -29.43
CA LYS A 538 47.73 -24.95 -28.99
C LYS A 538 48.51 -23.65 -28.76
N LEU A 539 48.05 -22.89 -27.80
CA LEU A 539 48.79 -21.68 -27.38
C LEU A 539 50.08 -22.08 -26.61
N ASP A 540 51.21 -21.65 -27.14
CA ASP A 540 52.51 -21.87 -26.48
C ASP A 540 52.71 -20.93 -25.30
N SER A 541 52.03 -19.82 -25.25
CA SER A 541 52.03 -18.85 -24.12
C SER A 541 50.64 -18.27 -23.91
N LEU A 542 50.30 -18.01 -22.65
CA LEU A 542 49.07 -17.33 -22.25
C LEU A 542 49.38 -15.86 -21.95
N SER A 543 48.64 -14.95 -22.54
CA SER A 543 48.74 -13.52 -22.22
C SER A 543 47.91 -13.21 -20.97
N ILE A 544 48.59 -13.24 -19.80
CA ILE A 544 47.98 -13.07 -18.48
C ILE A 544 48.82 -12.18 -17.60
#